data_2f289b24d5a89e8d880270f3feff7334
#
_entry.id   2f289b24d5a89e8d880270f3feff7334
#
_cell.length_a   1.000
_cell.length_b   1.000
_cell.length_c   1.000
_cell.angle_alpha   90.00
_cell.angle_beta   90.00
_cell.angle_gamma   90.00
#
_symmetry.space_group_name_H-M   'P 1'
#
loop_
_entity.id
_entity.type
_entity.pdbx_description
1 polymer ?
#
loop_
_entity_poly.entity_id
_entity_poly.type
_entity_poly.pdbx_seq_one_letter_code
_entity_poly.pdbx_strand_id
1 'polypeptide(L)'
;VEETIFFEPNRTGKCKIIWCNAVGGIEEKELAEETVLGRKSSHMSPDIVLNSPIVSRRHGKFIKQGDDYYYFDVGSGNGTWVDDRYLKVLPGEEKTGVKLQEGSVIRIKVKDDKRKSDEIVMIFTNSYTASGKWESICLNESMVELEIGRDKNLDIEIDDRSVSRKHAVFFNADSGWSVIDQGSKNGVYVNHRKVQNPIMLNAMDVIRIARRVFFFTGDKLIYQKEEVNKMIGQDEENTRETLSITIYERNVWERFKKKTLLQDIKIDIKQYEMVLILGGSGAGKTTFMNAVMGYEKAEGEILYGDTDIYAQYQKMKYEIGFVPQQDLLRGSDTVFDTLFNAAEMKLPTRITEMERLERVNEVLHLLGLEREKSSLVIKLSGGQRKRLSIAVEFIANPSLFFLDEPDSGLDGIMARSLMENLKYIAQTGKIVMVITHAPNRADDLFDKVIVLAKSLRDNCGHLAFFGSVQESYSYFGTNKLEGIVKKINRKDEGGEGLSDYFIDKYKGGIS
;
A
#
# COMPACT_ATOMS: atom_id res chain seq x y z
N VAL A 1 -26.59 -25.63 13.00
CA VAL A 1 -25.99 -24.53 13.79
C VAL A 1 -24.60 -25.03 14.23
N GLU A 2 -23.54 -24.55 13.60
CA GLU A 2 -22.17 -24.98 13.93
C GLU A 2 -21.78 -24.44 15.32
N GLU A 3 -21.25 -25.33 16.17
CA GLU A 3 -20.78 -24.93 17.50
C GLU A 3 -19.44 -24.17 17.43
N THR A 4 -19.23 -23.25 18.38
CA THR A 4 -17.94 -22.55 18.56
C THR A 4 -16.91 -23.56 19.05
N ILE A 5 -15.73 -23.61 18.45
CA ILE A 5 -14.61 -24.47 18.86
C ILE A 5 -13.64 -23.72 19.78
N PHE A 6 -12.83 -24.44 20.56
CA PHE A 6 -11.71 -23.84 21.27
C PHE A 6 -10.64 -23.41 20.30
N PHE A 7 -10.07 -22.23 20.56
CA PHE A 7 -8.91 -21.73 19.83
C PHE A 7 -7.65 -22.42 20.39
N GLU A 8 -7.00 -23.21 19.55
CA GLU A 8 -5.69 -23.77 19.85
C GLU A 8 -4.67 -23.02 18.98
N PRO A 9 -3.64 -22.38 19.59
CA PRO A 9 -2.55 -21.78 18.84
C PRO A 9 -1.86 -22.83 17.99
N ASN A 10 -1.84 -22.63 16.69
CA ASN A 10 -1.22 -23.58 15.76
C ASN A 10 0.31 -23.39 15.81
N ARG A 11 1.02 -24.30 16.50
CA ARG A 11 2.48 -24.27 16.65
C ARG A 11 3.25 -24.54 15.35
N THR A 12 2.58 -24.91 14.28
CA THR A 12 3.20 -25.17 12.97
C THR A 12 3.17 -23.96 12.05
N GLY A 13 2.52 -22.86 12.44
CA GLY A 13 2.47 -21.62 11.69
C GLY A 13 3.78 -20.84 11.75
N LYS A 14 4.02 -20.02 10.71
CA LYS A 14 5.15 -19.09 10.71
C LYS A 14 4.87 -17.97 11.70
N CYS A 15 5.82 -17.71 12.60
CA CYS A 15 5.70 -16.65 13.58
C CYS A 15 5.84 -15.28 12.93
N LYS A 16 4.98 -14.34 13.33
CA LYS A 16 4.96 -12.98 12.78
C LYS A 16 4.96 -11.91 13.87
N ILE A 17 5.45 -10.75 13.53
CA ILE A 17 5.18 -9.50 14.23
C ILE A 17 4.26 -8.66 13.37
N ILE A 18 3.18 -8.18 13.97
CA ILE A 18 2.25 -7.20 13.38
C ILE A 18 2.38 -5.93 14.20
N TRP A 19 2.52 -4.77 13.56
CA TRP A 19 2.64 -3.50 14.30
C TRP A 19 1.78 -2.40 13.72
N CYS A 20 1.34 -1.53 14.63
CA CYS A 20 0.64 -0.31 14.33
C CYS A 20 1.55 0.88 14.66
N ASN A 21 1.65 1.83 13.74
CA ASN A 21 2.29 3.11 13.98
C ASN A 21 1.28 4.15 14.47
N ALA A 22 1.76 5.28 14.99
CA ALA A 22 0.92 6.35 15.54
C ALA A 22 -0.09 6.97 14.54
N VAL A 23 0.08 6.71 13.25
CA VAL A 23 -0.79 7.20 12.16
C VAL A 23 -1.84 6.15 11.77
N GLY A 24 -1.84 4.96 12.44
CA GLY A 24 -2.80 3.88 12.17
C GLY A 24 -2.41 3.00 10.96
N GLY A 25 -1.20 3.15 10.42
CA GLY A 25 -0.67 2.21 9.43
C GLY A 25 -0.29 0.88 10.08
N ILE A 26 -0.77 -0.23 9.49
CA ILE A 26 -0.46 -1.58 9.95
C ILE A 26 0.52 -2.21 8.98
N GLU A 27 1.55 -2.83 9.54
CA GLU A 27 2.53 -3.61 8.79
C GLU A 27 2.77 -4.93 9.51
N GLU A 28 3.24 -5.96 8.80
CA GLU A 28 3.58 -7.25 9.36
C GLU A 28 4.89 -7.79 8.79
N LYS A 29 5.58 -8.62 9.58
CA LYS A 29 6.81 -9.30 9.16
C LYS A 29 6.87 -10.69 9.74
N GLU A 30 7.12 -11.67 8.87
CA GLU A 30 7.46 -13.01 9.27
C GLU A 30 8.86 -13.04 9.89
N LEU A 31 9.01 -13.72 11.05
CA LEU A 31 10.26 -13.80 11.77
C LEU A 31 11.16 -14.92 11.23
N ALA A 32 12.41 -14.56 10.93
CA ALA A 32 13.50 -15.49 10.65
C ALA A 32 14.16 -15.98 11.97
N GLU A 33 15.21 -16.80 11.88
CA GLU A 33 15.96 -17.25 13.07
C GLU A 33 16.53 -16.10 13.90
N GLU A 34 17.01 -15.05 13.24
CA GLU A 34 17.29 -13.74 13.84
C GLU A 34 16.65 -12.66 12.96
N THR A 35 15.90 -11.75 13.58
CA THR A 35 15.25 -10.62 12.91
C THR A 35 15.55 -9.35 13.69
N VAL A 36 16.20 -8.40 13.07
CA VAL A 36 16.63 -7.14 13.69
C VAL A 36 15.58 -6.05 13.52
N LEU A 37 15.26 -5.37 14.61
CA LEU A 37 14.32 -4.25 14.67
C LEU A 37 15.08 -2.93 14.87
N GLY A 38 14.70 -1.91 14.09
CA GLY A 38 15.31 -0.60 14.28
C GLY A 38 14.87 0.45 13.26
N ARG A 39 15.55 1.59 13.27
CA ARG A 39 15.33 2.70 12.33
C ARG A 39 16.35 2.66 11.19
N LYS A 40 15.87 2.81 9.96
CA LYS A 40 16.74 2.88 8.76
C LYS A 40 17.79 4.03 8.89
N SER A 41 18.99 3.78 8.44
CA SER A 41 20.06 4.78 8.33
C SER A 41 20.84 4.57 7.04
N SER A 42 21.70 5.55 6.66
CA SER A 42 22.54 5.45 5.46
C SER A 42 23.46 4.23 5.38
N HIS A 43 23.76 3.61 6.54
CA HIS A 43 24.69 2.48 6.64
C HIS A 43 24.07 1.19 7.17
N MET A 44 22.76 1.19 7.48
CA MET A 44 22.07 0.04 8.03
C MET A 44 20.59 0.07 7.71
N SER A 45 20.07 -1.05 7.21
CA SER A 45 18.64 -1.32 7.09
C SER A 45 18.31 -2.55 7.95
N PRO A 46 17.60 -2.38 9.08
CA PRO A 46 17.11 -3.52 9.87
C PRO A 46 16.02 -4.28 9.10
N ASP A 47 15.73 -5.53 9.54
CA ASP A 47 14.70 -6.36 8.89
C ASP A 47 13.29 -5.83 9.13
N ILE A 48 13.05 -5.27 10.33
CA ILE A 48 11.84 -4.53 10.68
C ILE A 48 12.24 -3.06 10.82
N VAL A 49 11.78 -2.24 9.86
CA VAL A 49 12.10 -0.81 9.81
C VAL A 49 10.97 -0.02 10.43
N LEU A 50 11.26 0.61 11.58
CA LEU A 50 10.33 1.53 12.24
C LEU A 50 10.84 2.96 12.10
N ASN A 51 10.24 3.72 11.18
CA ASN A 51 10.66 5.10 10.88
C ASN A 51 10.10 6.10 11.90
N SER A 52 10.54 5.98 13.15
CA SER A 52 10.18 6.90 14.23
C SER A 52 11.42 7.39 14.98
N PRO A 53 11.46 8.67 15.40
CA PRO A 53 12.59 9.23 16.15
C PRO A 53 12.82 8.57 17.52
N ILE A 54 11.80 7.93 18.11
CA ILE A 54 11.91 7.20 19.37
C ILE A 54 12.61 5.84 19.22
N VAL A 55 12.78 5.35 17.99
CA VAL A 55 13.40 4.06 17.69
C VAL A 55 14.89 4.24 17.39
N SER A 56 15.75 3.50 18.06
CA SER A 56 17.20 3.47 17.80
C SER A 56 17.50 2.77 16.46
N ARG A 57 18.64 3.07 15.82
CA ARG A 57 19.07 2.42 14.55
C ARG A 57 19.13 0.90 14.66
N ARG A 58 19.64 0.40 15.80
CA ARG A 58 19.46 -0.97 16.28
C ARG A 58 18.73 -0.87 17.60
N HIS A 59 17.46 -1.26 17.64
CA HIS A 59 16.64 -1.10 18.82
C HIS A 59 16.51 -2.42 19.57
N GLY A 60 16.21 -3.46 18.87
CA GLY A 60 16.06 -4.78 19.40
C GLY A 60 16.22 -5.87 18.36
N LYS A 61 16.10 -7.11 18.79
CA LYS A 61 16.09 -8.25 17.90
C LYS A 61 15.23 -9.40 18.44
N PHE A 62 14.65 -10.13 17.52
CA PHE A 62 13.97 -11.40 17.76
C PHE A 62 14.94 -12.53 17.45
N ILE A 63 15.04 -13.51 18.34
CA ILE A 63 15.88 -14.69 18.13
C ILE A 63 15.07 -15.93 18.41
N LYS A 64 15.11 -16.88 17.48
CA LYS A 64 14.55 -18.22 17.64
C LYS A 64 15.51 -19.09 18.48
N GLN A 65 14.99 -19.73 19.52
CA GLN A 65 15.72 -20.69 20.35
C GLN A 65 14.86 -21.94 20.51
N GLY A 66 15.21 -23.00 19.80
CA GLY A 66 14.34 -24.17 19.65
C GLY A 66 13.06 -23.81 18.91
N ASP A 67 11.90 -24.08 19.51
CA ASP A 67 10.59 -23.73 18.94
C ASP A 67 10.05 -22.38 19.42
N ASP A 68 10.80 -21.69 20.29
CA ASP A 68 10.36 -20.44 20.92
C ASP A 68 11.11 -19.23 20.37
N TYR A 69 10.44 -18.07 20.36
CA TYR A 69 11.05 -16.79 20.06
C TYR A 69 11.26 -15.95 21.30
N TYR A 70 12.37 -15.24 21.32
CA TYR A 70 12.76 -14.33 22.41
C TYR A 70 13.03 -12.95 21.82
N TYR A 71 12.60 -11.91 22.52
CA TYR A 71 12.96 -10.53 22.22
C TYR A 71 14.10 -10.06 23.11
N PHE A 72 15.08 -9.38 22.50
CA PHE A 72 16.23 -8.78 23.17
C PHE A 72 16.31 -7.28 22.82
N ASP A 73 16.39 -6.43 23.84
CA ASP A 73 16.89 -5.07 23.66
C ASP A 73 18.40 -5.11 23.37
N VAL A 74 18.88 -4.29 22.43
CA VAL A 74 20.30 -4.30 22.04
C VAL A 74 21.05 -3.02 22.40
N GLY A 75 20.61 -2.35 23.46
CA GLY A 75 21.15 -1.06 23.93
C GLY A 75 20.40 0.11 23.31
N SER A 76 19.08 0.03 23.22
CA SER A 76 18.24 1.09 22.69
C SER A 76 18.23 2.34 23.58
N GLY A 77 17.96 3.51 23.01
CA GLY A 77 17.87 4.78 23.75
C GLY A 77 16.72 4.81 24.74
N ASN A 78 15.53 4.37 24.29
CA ASN A 78 14.29 4.45 25.07
C ASN A 78 13.92 3.14 25.78
N GLY A 79 14.53 2.00 25.44
CA GLY A 79 14.13 0.68 25.90
C GLY A 79 12.84 0.19 25.23
N THR A 80 12.42 -1.00 25.59
CA THR A 80 11.25 -1.68 25.05
C THR A 80 10.43 -2.29 26.19
N TRP A 81 9.11 -2.19 26.09
CA TRP A 81 8.21 -2.94 26.96
C TRP A 81 7.77 -4.21 26.22
N VAL A 82 7.91 -5.35 26.86
CA VAL A 82 7.35 -6.62 26.40
C VAL A 82 6.34 -7.07 27.45
N ASP A 83 5.08 -7.07 27.09
CA ASP A 83 3.96 -7.16 27.98
C ASP A 83 4.10 -6.09 29.09
N ASP A 84 4.21 -6.47 30.37
CA ASP A 84 4.41 -5.54 31.49
C ASP A 84 5.88 -5.34 31.87
N ARG A 85 6.82 -6.00 31.17
CA ARG A 85 8.24 -6.00 31.53
C ARG A 85 9.01 -4.99 30.68
N TYR A 86 9.64 -4.02 31.37
CA TYR A 86 10.53 -3.05 30.74
C TYR A 86 11.92 -3.64 30.53
N LEU A 87 12.42 -3.56 29.32
CA LEU A 87 13.73 -4.01 28.90
C LEU A 87 14.54 -2.80 28.43
N LYS A 88 15.74 -2.66 28.99
CA LYS A 88 16.75 -1.72 28.55
C LYS A 88 18.11 -2.26 28.96
N VAL A 89 18.98 -2.51 27.99
CA VAL A 89 20.34 -2.97 28.22
C VAL A 89 21.28 -1.78 28.31
N LEU A 90 21.97 -1.63 29.41
CA LEU A 90 23.02 -0.61 29.58
C LEU A 90 24.37 -1.12 29.05
N PRO A 91 25.31 -0.20 28.68
CA PRO A 91 26.63 -0.61 28.24
C PRO A 91 27.34 -1.48 29.26
N GLY A 92 27.75 -2.69 28.86
CA GLY A 92 28.43 -3.65 29.73
C GLY A 92 27.53 -4.67 30.46
N GLU A 93 26.20 -4.57 30.31
CA GLU A 93 25.26 -5.54 30.86
C GLU A 93 25.01 -6.72 29.92
N GLU A 94 24.75 -7.90 30.50
CA GLU A 94 24.31 -9.06 29.73
C GLU A 94 22.90 -8.87 29.16
N LYS A 95 22.71 -9.25 27.90
CA LYS A 95 21.43 -9.18 27.20
C LYS A 95 20.49 -10.26 27.71
N THR A 96 19.47 -9.89 28.45
CA THR A 96 18.43 -10.81 28.90
C THR A 96 17.28 -10.81 27.90
N GLY A 97 16.99 -11.98 27.32
CA GLY A 97 15.85 -12.16 26.42
C GLY A 97 14.55 -12.39 27.18
N VAL A 98 13.44 -11.91 26.65
CA VAL A 98 12.10 -12.24 27.12
C VAL A 98 11.44 -13.18 26.12
N LYS A 99 11.00 -14.35 26.62
CA LYS A 99 10.26 -15.33 25.83
C LYS A 99 8.91 -14.74 25.41
N LEU A 100 8.61 -14.85 24.11
CA LEU A 100 7.35 -14.40 23.54
C LEU A 100 6.33 -15.52 23.55
N GLN A 101 5.10 -15.17 23.88
CA GLN A 101 3.94 -16.06 23.82
C GLN A 101 2.92 -15.53 22.80
N GLU A 102 1.98 -16.38 22.39
CA GLU A 102 0.89 -15.94 21.53
C GLU A 102 0.17 -14.74 22.13
N GLY A 103 0.16 -13.62 21.38
CA GLY A 103 -0.44 -12.37 21.82
C GLY A 103 0.45 -11.49 22.71
N SER A 104 1.76 -11.81 22.86
CA SER A 104 2.70 -10.90 23.54
C SER A 104 2.76 -9.55 22.85
N VAL A 105 2.59 -8.47 23.61
CA VAL A 105 2.57 -7.09 23.11
C VAL A 105 3.90 -6.41 23.44
N ILE A 106 4.50 -5.84 22.41
CA ILE A 106 5.79 -5.15 22.46
C ILE A 106 5.55 -3.68 22.18
N ARG A 107 6.04 -2.79 23.05
CA ARG A 107 5.83 -1.35 22.97
C ARG A 107 7.15 -0.58 23.01
N ILE A 108 7.29 0.37 22.12
CA ILE A 108 8.37 1.36 22.15
C ILE A 108 7.71 2.72 22.41
N LYS A 109 8.06 3.34 23.55
CA LYS A 109 7.56 4.66 23.94
C LYS A 109 8.60 5.41 24.75
N VAL A 110 8.48 6.73 24.83
CA VAL A 110 9.34 7.55 25.69
C VAL A 110 8.84 7.44 27.14
N LYS A 111 9.75 7.16 28.09
CA LYS A 111 9.42 6.80 29.48
C LYS A 111 8.62 7.88 30.25
N ASP A 112 8.84 9.16 29.95
CA ASP A 112 8.26 10.30 30.68
C ASP A 112 7.47 11.26 29.77
N ASP A 113 7.15 10.88 28.54
CA ASP A 113 6.42 11.76 27.62
C ASP A 113 4.90 11.67 27.90
N LYS A 114 4.33 12.78 28.32
CA LYS A 114 2.88 12.95 28.45
C LYS A 114 2.18 13.03 27.08
N ARG A 115 2.95 13.13 25.98
CA ARG A 115 2.48 13.11 24.62
C ARG A 115 2.46 11.65 24.12
N LYS A 116 1.29 11.03 24.12
CA LYS A 116 1.06 9.66 23.62
C LYS A 116 1.25 9.50 22.09
N SER A 117 1.71 10.54 21.39
CA SER A 117 1.70 10.63 19.92
C SER A 117 2.77 9.79 19.19
N ASP A 118 3.79 9.28 19.90
CA ASP A 118 4.93 8.61 19.27
C ASP A 118 5.09 7.13 19.68
N GLU A 119 4.07 6.54 20.28
CA GLU A 119 4.10 5.14 20.69
C GLU A 119 3.98 4.21 19.46
N ILE A 120 4.79 3.16 19.43
CA ILE A 120 4.69 2.05 18.47
C ILE A 120 4.30 0.81 19.26
N VAL A 121 3.23 0.17 18.83
CA VAL A 121 2.75 -1.09 19.40
C VAL A 121 2.90 -2.22 18.40
N MET A 122 3.41 -3.35 18.86
CA MET A 122 3.59 -4.57 18.09
C MET A 122 2.97 -5.74 18.84
N ILE A 123 2.48 -6.74 18.12
CA ILE A 123 2.01 -8.00 18.69
C ILE A 123 2.73 -9.17 18.01
N PHE A 124 3.18 -10.10 18.84
CA PHE A 124 3.72 -11.38 18.37
C PHE A 124 2.59 -12.40 18.22
N THR A 125 2.59 -13.14 17.11
CA THR A 125 1.64 -14.23 16.89
C THR A 125 2.30 -15.40 16.16
N ASN A 126 1.97 -16.61 16.58
CA ASN A 126 2.34 -17.86 15.93
C ASN A 126 1.13 -18.59 15.30
N SER A 127 -0.05 -18.03 15.43
CA SER A 127 -1.32 -18.62 14.99
C SER A 127 -2.06 -17.79 13.94
N TYR A 128 -1.50 -16.64 13.57
CA TYR A 128 -2.13 -15.72 12.64
C TYR A 128 -2.05 -16.25 11.21
N THR A 129 -3.18 -16.61 10.64
CA THR A 129 -3.29 -17.14 9.28
C THR A 129 -4.17 -16.27 8.36
N ALA A 130 -4.61 -15.09 8.83
CA ALA A 130 -5.54 -14.30 8.05
C ALA A 130 -4.85 -13.68 6.83
N SER A 131 -5.45 -13.91 5.68
CA SER A 131 -5.28 -13.14 4.48
C SER A 131 -6.49 -12.21 4.37
N GLY A 132 -6.31 -10.91 4.43
CA GLY A 132 -7.40 -9.94 4.34
C GLY A 132 -6.88 -8.53 4.43
N LYS A 133 -7.68 -7.58 3.96
CA LYS A 133 -7.33 -6.15 4.04
C LYS A 133 -7.55 -5.63 5.46
N TRP A 134 -6.65 -4.76 5.91
CA TRP A 134 -6.86 -3.99 7.11
C TRP A 134 -7.89 -2.90 6.85
N GLU A 135 -8.97 -2.91 7.62
CA GLU A 135 -10.04 -1.92 7.61
C GLU A 135 -10.09 -1.17 8.93
N SER A 136 -10.68 0.00 8.94
CA SER A 136 -10.89 0.76 10.15
C SER A 136 -12.35 1.22 10.27
N ILE A 137 -12.89 1.16 11.48
CA ILE A 137 -14.16 1.77 11.84
C ILE A 137 -13.85 2.95 12.73
N CYS A 138 -14.36 4.15 12.34
CA CYS A 138 -14.31 5.33 13.18
C CYS A 138 -15.31 5.18 14.33
N LEU A 139 -14.81 5.29 15.54
CA LEU A 139 -15.61 5.22 16.77
C LEU A 139 -15.97 6.65 17.17
N ASN A 140 -17.03 7.20 16.58
CA ASN A 140 -17.47 8.56 16.83
C ASN A 140 -18.37 8.66 18.08
N GLU A 141 -18.58 9.88 18.57
CA GLU A 141 -19.37 10.17 19.79
C GLU A 141 -20.85 9.73 19.66
N SER A 142 -21.39 9.64 18.46
CA SER A 142 -22.77 9.21 18.22
C SER A 142 -22.93 7.68 18.23
N MET A 143 -21.86 6.92 18.15
CA MET A 143 -21.87 5.47 18.20
C MET A 143 -21.94 5.02 19.68
N VAL A 144 -22.99 4.30 20.06
CA VAL A 144 -23.21 3.85 21.44
C VAL A 144 -22.49 2.55 21.70
N GLU A 145 -22.57 1.61 20.74
CA GLU A 145 -21.97 0.29 20.85
C GLU A 145 -21.60 -0.29 19.47
N LEU A 146 -20.72 -1.29 19.47
CA LEU A 146 -20.26 -2.02 18.29
C LEU A 146 -20.11 -3.48 18.68
N GLU A 147 -20.96 -4.33 18.11
CA GLU A 147 -20.98 -5.76 18.40
C GLU A 147 -20.05 -6.54 17.45
N ILE A 148 -19.27 -7.45 18.02
CA ILE A 148 -18.31 -8.28 17.29
C ILE A 148 -18.57 -9.76 17.54
N GLY A 149 -18.59 -10.56 16.49
CA GLY A 149 -18.75 -12.00 16.61
C GLY A 149 -18.91 -12.70 15.26
N ARG A 150 -19.36 -13.96 15.31
CA ARG A 150 -19.55 -14.80 14.11
C ARG A 150 -20.95 -14.66 13.51
N ASP A 151 -21.87 -13.96 14.16
CA ASP A 151 -23.21 -13.73 13.60
C ASP A 151 -23.15 -12.68 12.50
N LYS A 152 -23.79 -12.96 11.35
CA LYS A 152 -23.80 -12.10 10.15
C LYS A 152 -24.50 -10.74 10.33
N ASN A 153 -25.29 -10.61 11.41
CA ASN A 153 -26.03 -9.38 11.68
C ASN A 153 -25.29 -8.42 12.63
N LEU A 154 -24.04 -8.72 13.00
CA LEU A 154 -23.24 -7.88 13.87
C LEU A 154 -22.48 -6.81 13.06
N ASP A 155 -22.03 -5.77 13.74
CA ASP A 155 -21.28 -4.67 13.13
C ASP A 155 -19.96 -5.13 12.52
N ILE A 156 -19.27 -6.07 13.22
CA ILE A 156 -18.07 -6.76 12.69
C ILE A 156 -18.35 -8.27 12.71
N GLU A 157 -18.59 -8.81 11.54
CA GLU A 157 -18.67 -10.26 11.33
C GLU A 157 -17.26 -10.84 11.22
N ILE A 158 -17.00 -11.91 11.98
CA ILE A 158 -15.78 -12.71 11.89
C ILE A 158 -16.19 -14.16 11.61
N ASP A 159 -16.11 -14.59 10.35
CA ASP A 159 -16.49 -15.96 9.96
C ASP A 159 -15.40 -16.97 10.36
N ASP A 160 -15.24 -17.17 11.66
CA ASP A 160 -14.29 -18.08 12.25
C ASP A 160 -14.94 -18.89 13.37
N ARG A 161 -14.86 -20.22 13.29
CA ARG A 161 -15.47 -21.14 14.29
C ARG A 161 -14.87 -20.99 15.70
N SER A 162 -13.69 -20.39 15.84
CA SER A 162 -13.09 -20.04 17.15
C SER A 162 -13.70 -18.75 17.74
N VAL A 163 -14.50 -18.02 16.99
CA VAL A 163 -15.21 -16.81 17.44
C VAL A 163 -16.66 -17.16 17.79
N SER A 164 -17.14 -16.76 18.96
CA SER A 164 -18.52 -16.97 19.41
C SER A 164 -19.48 -16.13 18.57
N ARG A 165 -20.76 -16.54 18.45
CA ARG A 165 -21.76 -15.82 17.68
C ARG A 165 -21.85 -14.36 18.09
N LYS A 166 -22.01 -14.06 19.38
CA LYS A 166 -21.74 -12.76 20.00
C LYS A 166 -20.51 -12.95 20.85
N HIS A 167 -19.41 -12.27 20.55
CA HIS A 167 -18.13 -12.50 21.21
C HIS A 167 -17.74 -11.35 22.11
N ALA A 168 -17.77 -10.14 21.60
CA ALA A 168 -17.39 -8.93 22.30
C ALA A 168 -18.33 -7.77 21.95
N VAL A 169 -18.44 -6.82 22.87
CA VAL A 169 -19.07 -5.53 22.60
C VAL A 169 -18.10 -4.43 22.98
N PHE A 170 -17.90 -3.49 22.08
CA PHE A 170 -17.26 -2.22 22.35
C PHE A 170 -18.38 -1.21 22.58
N PHE A 171 -18.29 -0.43 23.63
CA PHE A 171 -19.32 0.55 23.97
C PHE A 171 -18.71 1.86 24.44
N ASN A 172 -19.38 2.94 24.12
CA ASN A 172 -18.98 4.27 24.51
C ASN A 172 -19.62 4.62 25.87
N ALA A 173 -18.77 4.80 26.88
CA ALA A 173 -19.19 5.31 28.19
C ALA A 173 -18.75 6.77 28.33
N ASP A 174 -19.28 7.48 29.35
CA ASP A 174 -18.97 8.90 29.61
C ASP A 174 -17.45 9.20 29.68
N SER A 175 -16.63 8.18 29.99
CA SER A 175 -15.18 8.28 30.12
C SER A 175 -14.40 7.80 28.88
N GLY A 176 -15.09 7.33 27.83
CA GLY A 176 -14.48 6.81 26.60
C GLY A 176 -14.90 5.38 26.27
N TRP A 177 -14.28 4.83 25.24
CA TRP A 177 -14.58 3.50 24.74
C TRP A 177 -14.09 2.40 25.67
N SER A 178 -14.93 1.41 25.86
CA SER A 178 -14.67 0.22 26.68
C SER A 178 -15.01 -1.05 25.90
N VAL A 179 -14.38 -2.17 26.26
CA VAL A 179 -14.69 -3.49 25.71
C VAL A 179 -15.11 -4.46 26.80
N ILE A 180 -16.08 -5.31 26.49
CA ILE A 180 -16.56 -6.39 27.34
C ILE A 180 -16.63 -7.71 26.57
N ASP A 181 -16.25 -8.82 27.21
CA ASP A 181 -16.46 -10.18 26.72
C ASP A 181 -17.92 -10.60 26.97
N GLN A 182 -18.62 -11.06 25.96
CA GLN A 182 -20.02 -11.52 26.04
C GLN A 182 -20.15 -13.01 26.44
N GLY A 183 -19.27 -13.46 27.35
CA GLY A 183 -19.24 -14.87 27.75
C GLY A 183 -18.71 -15.78 26.63
N SER A 184 -17.77 -15.28 25.87
CA SER A 184 -17.23 -16.00 24.72
C SER A 184 -16.44 -17.25 25.13
N LYS A 185 -16.37 -18.24 24.24
CA LYS A 185 -15.65 -19.50 24.51
C LYS A 185 -14.13 -19.29 24.64
N ASN A 186 -13.57 -18.42 23.80
CA ASN A 186 -12.12 -18.21 23.74
C ASN A 186 -11.63 -16.93 24.42
N GLY A 187 -12.55 -16.09 24.89
CA GLY A 187 -12.25 -14.85 25.61
C GLY A 187 -11.75 -13.72 24.73
N VAL A 188 -11.86 -12.52 25.29
CA VAL A 188 -11.30 -11.27 24.75
C VAL A 188 -10.05 -10.93 25.55
N TYR A 189 -9.02 -10.44 24.88
CA TYR A 189 -7.77 -10.03 25.53
C TYR A 189 -7.44 -8.58 25.14
N VAL A 190 -7.09 -7.76 26.12
CA VAL A 190 -6.56 -6.40 25.90
C VAL A 190 -5.13 -6.39 26.41
N ASN A 191 -4.17 -6.05 25.54
CA ASN A 191 -2.74 -6.02 25.87
C ASN A 191 -2.29 -7.29 26.63
N HIS A 192 -2.53 -8.47 26.03
CA HIS A 192 -2.26 -9.82 26.58
C HIS A 192 -3.09 -10.23 27.81
N ARG A 193 -3.81 -9.34 28.48
CA ARG A 193 -4.63 -9.65 29.66
C ARG A 193 -6.05 -10.01 29.27
N LYS A 194 -6.56 -11.12 29.83
CA LYS A 194 -7.94 -11.55 29.57
C LYS A 194 -8.95 -10.59 30.20
N VAL A 195 -9.94 -10.17 29.42
CA VAL A 195 -11.06 -9.35 29.86
C VAL A 195 -11.99 -10.19 30.73
N GLN A 196 -12.16 -9.83 31.99
CA GLN A 196 -13.12 -10.44 32.92
C GLN A 196 -14.27 -9.50 33.24
N ASN A 197 -14.00 -8.20 33.27
CA ASN A 197 -14.93 -7.11 33.47
C ASN A 197 -14.73 -6.08 32.36
N PRO A 198 -15.66 -5.15 32.13
CA PRO A 198 -15.47 -4.07 31.17
C PRO A 198 -14.12 -3.36 31.39
N ILE A 199 -13.35 -3.20 30.33
CA ILE A 199 -12.04 -2.53 30.33
C ILE A 199 -12.14 -1.28 29.46
N MET A 200 -11.83 -0.12 30.04
CA MET A 200 -11.68 1.13 29.30
C MET A 200 -10.43 1.06 28.43
N LEU A 201 -10.58 1.37 27.14
CA LEU A 201 -9.50 1.32 26.18
C LEU A 201 -8.71 2.64 26.15
N ASN A 202 -7.41 2.51 26.02
CA ASN A 202 -6.53 3.64 25.77
C ASN A 202 -6.03 3.59 24.33
N ALA A 203 -5.72 4.73 23.75
CA ALA A 203 -5.08 4.77 22.44
C ALA A 203 -3.86 3.86 22.40
N MET A 204 -3.69 3.15 21.30
CA MET A 204 -2.67 2.11 21.06
C MET A 204 -2.87 0.83 21.87
N ASP A 205 -4.07 0.56 22.40
CA ASP A 205 -4.38 -0.75 22.95
C ASP A 205 -4.58 -1.79 21.84
N VAL A 206 -4.07 -2.99 22.08
CA VAL A 206 -4.21 -4.15 21.20
C VAL A 206 -5.26 -5.08 21.78
N ILE A 207 -6.30 -5.35 21.02
CA ILE A 207 -7.37 -6.26 21.40
C ILE A 207 -7.22 -7.55 20.58
N ARG A 208 -7.32 -8.71 21.22
CA ARG A 208 -7.27 -10.01 20.57
C ARG A 208 -8.53 -10.82 20.87
N ILE A 209 -9.14 -11.33 19.82
CA ILE A 209 -10.31 -12.22 19.85
C ILE A 209 -9.93 -13.50 19.08
N ALA A 210 -9.73 -14.61 19.79
CA ALA A 210 -9.14 -15.82 19.21
C ALA A 210 -7.82 -15.48 18.47
N ARG A 211 -7.75 -15.72 17.16
CA ARG A 211 -6.59 -15.36 16.33
C ARG A 211 -6.68 -13.99 15.67
N ARG A 212 -7.72 -13.22 15.94
CA ARG A 212 -7.94 -11.89 15.34
C ARG A 212 -7.34 -10.81 16.21
N VAL A 213 -6.67 -9.87 15.57
CA VAL A 213 -6.02 -8.72 16.19
C VAL A 213 -6.75 -7.46 15.79
N PHE A 214 -6.99 -6.59 16.77
CA PHE A 214 -7.57 -5.27 16.58
C PHE A 214 -6.63 -4.26 17.24
N PHE A 215 -6.47 -3.10 16.63
CA PHE A 215 -5.75 -1.96 17.20
C PHE A 215 -6.73 -0.83 17.45
N PHE A 216 -6.75 -0.31 18.67
CA PHE A 216 -7.55 0.85 19.04
C PHE A 216 -6.67 2.09 19.07
N THR A 217 -6.91 3.07 18.18
CA THR A 217 -6.08 4.29 18.08
C THR A 217 -6.60 5.45 18.92
N GLY A 218 -7.71 5.27 19.63
CA GLY A 218 -8.40 6.29 20.42
C GLY A 218 -9.73 6.70 19.78
N ASP A 219 -9.75 6.83 18.47
CA ASP A 219 -10.89 7.23 17.65
C ASP A 219 -11.30 6.16 16.61
N LYS A 220 -10.44 5.16 16.39
CA LYS A 220 -10.66 4.11 15.39
C LYS A 220 -10.36 2.73 15.98
N LEU A 221 -11.09 1.74 15.49
CA LEU A 221 -10.79 0.33 15.67
C LEU A 221 -10.31 -0.22 14.31
N ILE A 222 -9.04 -0.63 14.24
CA ILE A 222 -8.42 -1.17 13.04
C ILE A 222 -8.37 -2.68 13.16
N TYR A 223 -8.87 -3.39 12.16
CA TYR A 223 -8.95 -4.84 12.16
C TYR A 223 -8.80 -5.39 10.75
N GLN A 224 -8.54 -6.68 10.66
CA GLN A 224 -8.46 -7.35 9.38
C GLN A 224 -9.79 -8.00 9.04
N LYS A 225 -10.40 -7.55 7.95
CA LYS A 225 -11.61 -8.15 7.40
C LYS A 225 -11.25 -9.36 6.57
N GLU A 226 -11.90 -10.50 6.84
CA GLU A 226 -11.78 -11.66 5.97
C GLU A 226 -12.42 -11.36 4.61
N GLU A 227 -11.66 -11.60 3.56
CA GLU A 227 -12.29 -11.89 2.27
C GLU A 227 -12.88 -13.29 2.38
N VAL A 228 -14.17 -13.43 2.07
CA VAL A 228 -14.89 -14.73 2.11
C VAL A 228 -14.25 -15.64 1.08
N ASN A 229 -13.18 -16.35 1.47
CA ASN A 229 -12.57 -17.38 0.66
C ASN A 229 -13.43 -18.63 0.70
N LYS A 230 -14.24 -18.83 -0.32
CA LYS A 230 -14.75 -20.15 -0.67
C LYS A 230 -13.59 -21.02 -1.15
N MET A 231 -13.20 -22.00 -0.29
CA MET A 231 -12.46 -23.24 -0.57
C MET A 231 -10.99 -23.19 -0.99
N ILE A 232 -10.15 -23.61 -0.04
CA ILE A 232 -9.13 -24.70 -0.12
C ILE A 232 -8.25 -24.73 -1.35
N GLY A 233 -6.96 -24.43 -1.13
CA GLY A 233 -5.84 -25.09 -1.80
C GLY A 233 -5.53 -24.61 -3.21
N GLN A 234 -4.37 -23.98 -3.33
CA GLN A 234 -3.75 -23.46 -4.53
C GLN A 234 -4.28 -22.08 -4.97
N ASP A 235 -3.34 -21.11 -4.99
CA ASP A 235 -3.42 -19.79 -5.62
C ASP A 235 -3.66 -18.58 -4.70
N GLU A 236 -2.66 -18.21 -3.88
CA GLU A 236 -2.53 -16.82 -3.39
C GLU A 236 -2.33 -15.81 -4.54
N GLU A 237 -2.06 -16.27 -5.73
CA GLU A 237 -1.92 -15.44 -6.95
C GLU A 237 -3.24 -15.05 -7.61
N ASN A 238 -4.36 -15.75 -7.33
CA ASN A 238 -5.63 -15.59 -8.06
C ASN A 238 -6.66 -14.64 -7.42
N THR A 239 -6.39 -14.05 -6.25
CA THR A 239 -7.35 -13.13 -5.57
C THR A 239 -7.06 -11.65 -5.80
N ARG A 240 -5.96 -11.29 -6.45
CA ARG A 240 -5.63 -9.90 -6.78
C ARG A 240 -6.45 -9.47 -7.99
N GLU A 241 -7.17 -8.35 -7.86
CA GLU A 241 -7.81 -7.77 -9.03
C GLU A 241 -6.75 -7.47 -10.10
N THR A 242 -7.04 -7.89 -11.30
CA THR A 242 -6.14 -7.79 -12.44
C THR A 242 -6.67 -6.74 -13.40
N LEU A 243 -5.79 -5.86 -13.88
CA LEU A 243 -6.07 -5.00 -15.02
C LEU A 243 -5.64 -5.75 -16.29
N SER A 244 -6.62 -6.33 -16.99
CA SER A 244 -6.41 -7.04 -18.25
C SER A 244 -6.60 -6.08 -19.42
N ILE A 245 -5.57 -5.92 -20.22
CA ILE A 245 -5.52 -4.99 -21.33
C ILE A 245 -5.38 -5.77 -22.63
N THR A 246 -6.38 -5.71 -23.49
CA THR A 246 -6.33 -6.25 -24.85
C THR A 246 -6.67 -5.12 -25.82
N ILE A 247 -5.69 -4.67 -26.60
CA ILE A 247 -5.85 -3.67 -27.66
C ILE A 247 -5.50 -4.34 -28.98
N TYR A 248 -6.51 -4.49 -29.85
CA TYR A 248 -6.31 -4.95 -31.22
C TYR A 248 -5.76 -3.82 -32.08
N GLU A 249 -6.44 -2.67 -32.09
CA GLU A 249 -6.03 -1.47 -32.79
C GLU A 249 -6.49 -0.20 -32.06
N ARG A 250 -5.66 0.84 -32.09
CA ARG A 250 -6.06 2.20 -31.74
C ARG A 250 -5.86 3.10 -32.93
N ASN A 251 -6.97 3.58 -33.50
CA ASN A 251 -7.02 4.35 -34.74
C ASN A 251 -7.43 5.80 -34.48
N VAL A 252 -6.89 6.70 -35.31
CA VAL A 252 -7.32 8.11 -35.42
C VAL A 252 -7.59 8.44 -36.90
N TRP A 253 -8.49 9.38 -37.12
CA TRP A 253 -8.72 9.90 -38.45
C TRP A 253 -7.93 11.21 -38.66
N GLU A 254 -6.97 11.19 -39.56
CA GLU A 254 -6.16 12.34 -39.91
C GLU A 254 -6.34 12.63 -41.39
N ARG A 255 -6.93 13.82 -41.72
CA ARG A 255 -7.17 14.26 -43.09
C ARG A 255 -7.83 13.20 -43.98
N PHE A 256 -8.92 12.59 -43.50
CA PHE A 256 -9.68 11.51 -44.16
C PHE A 256 -8.96 10.17 -44.34
N LYS A 257 -7.82 9.98 -43.71
CA LYS A 257 -7.12 8.68 -43.68
C LYS A 257 -7.14 8.09 -42.26
N LYS A 258 -7.43 6.80 -42.17
CA LYS A 258 -7.27 6.03 -40.95
C LYS A 258 -5.78 5.86 -40.68
N LYS A 259 -5.33 6.24 -39.49
CA LYS A 259 -3.96 6.06 -39.03
C LYS A 259 -3.98 5.22 -37.74
N THR A 260 -3.34 4.08 -37.74
CA THR A 260 -3.20 3.25 -36.58
C THR A 260 -2.05 3.77 -35.71
N LEU A 261 -2.33 3.95 -34.43
CA LEU A 261 -1.35 4.45 -33.45
C LEU A 261 -0.78 3.33 -32.57
N LEU A 262 -1.61 2.34 -32.23
CA LEU A 262 -1.22 1.15 -31.45
C LEU A 262 -1.84 -0.11 -32.05
N GLN A 263 -1.15 -1.23 -31.93
CA GLN A 263 -1.63 -2.51 -32.44
C GLN A 263 -1.09 -3.68 -31.61
N ASP A 264 -1.91 -4.74 -31.46
CA ASP A 264 -1.56 -6.04 -30.90
C ASP A 264 -0.89 -5.94 -29.51
N ILE A 265 -1.58 -5.37 -28.52
CA ILE A 265 -1.11 -5.28 -27.15
C ILE A 265 -2.00 -6.15 -26.27
N LYS A 266 -1.41 -7.13 -25.58
CA LYS A 266 -2.08 -7.96 -24.60
C LYS A 266 -1.20 -8.13 -23.37
N ILE A 267 -1.68 -7.65 -22.20
CA ILE A 267 -0.96 -7.68 -20.92
C ILE A 267 -1.94 -7.74 -19.75
N ASP A 268 -1.49 -8.36 -18.67
CA ASP A 268 -2.20 -8.45 -17.39
C ASP A 268 -1.34 -7.87 -16.28
N ILE A 269 -1.87 -6.90 -15.53
CA ILE A 269 -1.21 -6.21 -14.42
C ILE A 269 -2.01 -6.49 -13.15
N LYS A 270 -1.33 -6.92 -12.10
CA LYS A 270 -1.97 -7.28 -10.82
C LYS A 270 -1.98 -6.08 -9.85
N GLN A 271 -2.92 -6.05 -8.94
CA GLN A 271 -2.86 -5.13 -7.78
C GLN A 271 -1.52 -5.24 -7.06
N TYR A 272 -1.11 -4.15 -6.41
CA TYR A 272 0.16 -3.96 -5.71
C TYR A 272 1.36 -3.77 -6.64
N GLU A 273 1.17 -3.75 -7.95
CA GLU A 273 2.26 -3.56 -8.90
C GLU A 273 2.44 -2.07 -9.28
N MET A 274 3.68 -1.62 -9.24
CA MET A 274 4.12 -0.37 -9.83
C MET A 274 4.77 -0.67 -11.17
N VAL A 275 4.17 -0.19 -12.26
CA VAL A 275 4.52 -0.54 -13.64
C VAL A 275 5.08 0.65 -14.38
N LEU A 276 6.25 0.46 -14.98
CA LEU A 276 6.90 1.46 -15.83
C LEU A 276 6.48 1.27 -17.28
N ILE A 277 6.10 2.36 -17.96
CA ILE A 277 5.88 2.36 -19.40
C ILE A 277 7.09 3.01 -20.08
N LEU A 278 7.84 2.22 -20.83
CA LEU A 278 9.00 2.64 -21.62
C LEU A 278 8.68 2.67 -23.11
N GLY A 279 9.40 3.49 -23.82
CA GLY A 279 9.33 3.57 -25.28
C GLY A 279 9.94 4.86 -25.80
N GLY A 280 10.37 4.84 -27.03
CA GLY A 280 10.90 6.01 -27.72
C GLY A 280 9.85 7.12 -27.94
N SER A 281 10.31 8.23 -28.51
CA SER A 281 9.40 9.31 -28.94
C SER A 281 8.41 8.78 -29.98
N GLY A 282 7.12 9.10 -29.80
CA GLY A 282 6.07 8.65 -30.72
C GLY A 282 5.80 7.14 -30.71
N ALA A 283 6.29 6.36 -29.72
CA ALA A 283 5.96 4.94 -29.58
C ALA A 283 4.54 4.70 -29.05
N GLY A 284 3.79 5.76 -28.74
CA GLY A 284 2.40 5.63 -28.32
C GLY A 284 2.16 5.50 -26.81
N LYS A 285 3.12 5.84 -25.96
CA LYS A 285 3.00 5.70 -24.47
C LYS A 285 1.76 6.41 -23.91
N THR A 286 1.61 7.70 -24.18
CA THR A 286 0.45 8.48 -23.71
C THR A 286 -0.84 8.01 -24.39
N THR A 287 -0.80 7.61 -25.66
CA THR A 287 -1.95 7.01 -26.37
C THR A 287 -2.38 5.69 -25.72
N PHE A 288 -1.43 4.85 -25.33
CA PHE A 288 -1.69 3.62 -24.61
C PHE A 288 -2.32 3.91 -23.25
N MET A 289 -1.75 4.82 -22.47
CA MET A 289 -2.29 5.24 -21.18
C MET A 289 -3.72 5.77 -21.31
N ASN A 290 -3.99 6.65 -22.30
CA ASN A 290 -5.34 7.18 -22.56
C ASN A 290 -6.34 6.09 -22.95
N ALA A 291 -5.90 5.08 -23.72
CA ALA A 291 -6.73 3.94 -24.08
C ALA A 291 -7.07 3.10 -22.85
N VAL A 292 -6.09 2.79 -22.00
CA VAL A 292 -6.29 2.00 -20.78
C VAL A 292 -7.22 2.73 -19.81
N MET A 293 -7.10 4.04 -19.65
CA MET A 293 -7.99 4.85 -18.82
C MET A 293 -9.42 4.99 -19.38
N GLY A 294 -9.64 4.64 -20.65
CA GLY A 294 -10.93 4.83 -21.32
C GLY A 294 -11.19 6.25 -21.82
N TYR A 295 -10.22 7.18 -21.76
CA TYR A 295 -10.35 8.53 -22.30
C TYR A 295 -10.42 8.53 -23.82
N GLU A 296 -9.61 7.67 -24.45
CA GLU A 296 -9.57 7.48 -25.89
C GLU A 296 -9.68 5.99 -26.20
N LYS A 297 -10.91 5.51 -26.45
CA LYS A 297 -11.17 4.08 -26.65
C LYS A 297 -10.39 3.52 -27.83
N ALA A 298 -9.83 2.33 -27.62
CA ALA A 298 -9.24 1.48 -28.66
C ALA A 298 -10.22 0.39 -29.08
N GLU A 299 -9.96 -0.26 -30.19
CA GLU A 299 -10.61 -1.52 -30.56
C GLU A 299 -9.98 -2.62 -29.68
N GLY A 300 -10.76 -3.18 -28.74
CA GLY A 300 -10.28 -4.14 -27.76
C GLY A 300 -11.10 -4.11 -26.48
N GLU A 301 -10.54 -4.69 -25.43
CA GLU A 301 -11.20 -4.82 -24.13
C GLU A 301 -10.23 -4.45 -23.01
N ILE A 302 -10.67 -3.62 -22.09
CA ILE A 302 -9.90 -3.24 -20.89
C ILE A 302 -10.74 -3.60 -19.65
N LEU A 303 -10.30 -4.62 -18.94
CA LEU A 303 -11.01 -5.13 -17.77
C LEU A 303 -10.23 -4.81 -16.49
N TYR A 304 -10.92 -4.36 -15.45
CA TYR A 304 -10.42 -4.32 -14.08
C TYR A 304 -11.27 -5.26 -13.22
N GLY A 305 -10.68 -6.39 -12.81
CA GLY A 305 -11.44 -7.55 -12.36
C GLY A 305 -12.43 -7.98 -13.43
N ASP A 306 -13.70 -8.08 -13.07
CA ASP A 306 -14.80 -8.42 -14.00
C ASP A 306 -15.45 -7.18 -14.65
N THR A 307 -14.90 -5.97 -14.44
CA THR A 307 -15.52 -4.71 -14.89
C THR A 307 -14.86 -4.19 -16.16
N ASP A 308 -15.60 -4.13 -17.25
CA ASP A 308 -15.15 -3.47 -18.49
C ASP A 308 -15.14 -1.95 -18.31
N ILE A 309 -13.93 -1.36 -18.39
CA ILE A 309 -13.72 0.09 -18.25
C ILE A 309 -14.45 0.88 -19.32
N TYR A 310 -14.54 0.36 -20.54
CA TYR A 310 -15.19 1.08 -21.64
C TYR A 310 -16.71 1.06 -21.54
N ALA A 311 -17.27 -0.08 -21.14
CA ALA A 311 -18.72 -0.24 -20.96
C ALA A 311 -19.22 0.51 -19.72
N GLN A 312 -18.43 0.50 -18.62
CA GLN A 312 -18.84 1.07 -17.33
C GLN A 312 -18.02 2.35 -16.98
N TYR A 313 -17.58 3.12 -17.98
CA TYR A 313 -16.70 4.28 -17.79
C TYR A 313 -17.22 5.28 -16.76
N GLN A 314 -18.54 5.53 -16.72
CA GLN A 314 -19.13 6.48 -15.77
C GLN A 314 -18.96 6.07 -14.30
N LYS A 315 -18.83 4.78 -14.03
CA LYS A 315 -18.52 4.23 -12.71
C LYS A 315 -17.00 4.19 -12.47
N MET A 316 -16.27 3.71 -13.45
CA MET A 316 -14.82 3.49 -13.37
C MET A 316 -14.01 4.78 -13.30
N LYS A 317 -14.51 5.91 -13.83
CA LYS A 317 -13.80 7.20 -13.78
C LYS A 317 -13.46 7.69 -12.37
N TYR A 318 -14.15 7.19 -11.31
CA TYR A 318 -13.85 7.50 -9.92
C TYR A 318 -12.79 6.57 -9.31
N GLU A 319 -12.57 5.42 -9.96
CA GLU A 319 -11.51 4.46 -9.62
C GLU A 319 -10.20 4.75 -10.35
N ILE A 320 -10.18 5.73 -11.25
CA ILE A 320 -9.03 6.10 -12.06
C ILE A 320 -8.54 7.49 -11.64
N GLY A 321 -7.29 7.57 -11.18
CA GLY A 321 -6.58 8.82 -10.95
C GLY A 321 -5.56 9.04 -12.08
N PHE A 322 -5.45 10.26 -12.58
CA PHE A 322 -4.50 10.62 -13.63
C PHE A 322 -3.76 11.93 -13.32
N VAL A 323 -2.46 11.84 -13.25
CA VAL A 323 -1.57 13.00 -13.08
C VAL A 323 -0.90 13.32 -14.41
N PRO A 324 -1.28 14.41 -15.08
CA PRO A 324 -0.68 14.81 -16.36
C PRO A 324 0.73 15.38 -16.17
N GLN A 325 1.48 15.46 -17.25
CA GLN A 325 2.81 16.04 -17.28
C GLN A 325 2.81 17.50 -16.77
N GLN A 326 1.84 18.31 -17.18
CA GLN A 326 1.68 19.69 -16.72
C GLN A 326 0.72 19.76 -15.53
N ASP A 327 1.13 20.48 -14.49
CA ASP A 327 0.30 20.67 -13.31
C ASP A 327 -0.85 21.66 -13.60
N LEU A 328 -2.08 21.25 -13.33
CA LEU A 328 -3.30 22.03 -13.50
C LEU A 328 -3.75 22.66 -12.17
N LEU A 329 -2.83 23.32 -11.46
CA LEU A 329 -3.08 23.89 -10.13
C LEU A 329 -3.30 25.41 -10.19
N ARG A 330 -4.23 25.89 -9.37
CA ARG A 330 -4.47 27.34 -9.19
C ARG A 330 -3.41 27.93 -8.26
N GLY A 331 -2.61 28.88 -8.76
CA GLY A 331 -1.54 29.52 -7.98
C GLY A 331 -2.03 30.38 -6.79
N SER A 332 -3.27 30.88 -6.86
CA SER A 332 -3.89 31.75 -5.85
C SER A 332 -4.40 31.03 -4.61
N ASP A 333 -4.61 29.73 -4.71
CA ASP A 333 -5.19 28.93 -3.65
C ASP A 333 -4.09 28.44 -2.69
N THR A 334 -4.44 28.14 -1.44
CA THR A 334 -3.51 27.44 -0.55
C THR A 334 -3.45 25.96 -0.90
N VAL A 335 -2.41 25.26 -0.43
CA VAL A 335 -2.31 23.80 -0.55
C VAL A 335 -3.54 23.14 0.06
N PHE A 336 -3.96 23.61 1.22
CA PHE A 336 -5.15 23.09 1.91
C PHE A 336 -6.43 23.31 1.09
N ASP A 337 -6.68 24.55 0.65
CA ASP A 337 -7.89 24.87 -0.13
C ASP A 337 -7.94 24.06 -1.42
N THR A 338 -6.79 23.88 -2.09
CA THR A 338 -6.69 23.05 -3.29
C THR A 338 -7.14 21.63 -3.04
N LEU A 339 -6.65 20.99 -1.95
CA LEU A 339 -7.00 19.61 -1.60
C LEU A 339 -8.42 19.50 -1.06
N PHE A 340 -8.86 20.46 -0.25
CA PHE A 340 -10.21 20.43 0.29
C PHE A 340 -11.26 20.57 -0.82
N ASN A 341 -11.08 21.51 -1.75
CA ASN A 341 -11.92 21.64 -2.94
C ASN A 341 -11.91 20.38 -3.82
N ALA A 342 -10.73 19.75 -3.97
CA ALA A 342 -10.64 18.47 -4.70
C ALA A 342 -11.41 17.36 -3.97
N ALA A 343 -11.35 17.31 -2.65
CA ALA A 343 -12.11 16.36 -1.84
C ALA A 343 -13.62 16.58 -1.96
N GLU A 344 -14.09 17.83 -1.97
CA GLU A 344 -15.50 18.14 -2.20
C GLU A 344 -16.00 17.66 -3.57
N MET A 345 -15.16 17.77 -4.60
CA MET A 345 -15.54 17.41 -5.97
C MET A 345 -15.42 15.90 -6.25
N LYS A 346 -14.45 15.22 -5.65
CA LYS A 346 -14.10 13.82 -5.98
C LYS A 346 -14.61 12.78 -5.00
N LEU A 347 -14.87 13.16 -3.74
CA LEU A 347 -15.40 12.24 -2.74
C LEU A 347 -16.94 12.15 -2.82
N PRO A 348 -17.52 11.00 -2.46
CA PRO A 348 -18.98 10.84 -2.44
C PRO A 348 -19.68 11.89 -1.55
N THR A 349 -20.85 12.35 -1.97
CA THR A 349 -21.64 13.36 -1.24
C THR A 349 -22.08 12.94 0.16
N ARG A 350 -22.10 11.64 0.45
CA ARG A 350 -22.42 11.06 1.78
C ARG A 350 -21.31 11.25 2.82
N ILE A 351 -20.09 11.61 2.38
CA ILE A 351 -18.96 11.83 3.28
C ILE A 351 -19.13 13.16 3.99
N THR A 352 -19.01 13.16 5.31
CA THR A 352 -19.10 14.35 6.15
C THR A 352 -17.91 15.30 5.91
N GLU A 353 -18.06 16.56 6.33
CA GLU A 353 -16.96 17.52 6.26
C GLU A 353 -15.76 17.09 7.11
N MET A 354 -16.00 16.46 8.26
CA MET A 354 -14.94 15.95 9.13
C MET A 354 -14.14 14.83 8.45
N GLU A 355 -14.80 13.86 7.83
CA GLU A 355 -14.14 12.78 7.08
C GLU A 355 -13.34 13.34 5.88
N ARG A 356 -13.84 14.41 5.23
CA ARG A 356 -13.07 15.10 4.17
C ARG A 356 -11.81 15.75 4.72
N LEU A 357 -11.91 16.42 5.87
CA LEU A 357 -10.77 17.02 6.55
C LEU A 357 -9.73 15.99 6.95
N GLU A 358 -10.16 14.85 7.48
CA GLU A 358 -9.29 13.73 7.81
C GLU A 358 -8.58 13.20 6.57
N ARG A 359 -9.32 12.97 5.48
CA ARG A 359 -8.73 12.51 4.22
C ARG A 359 -7.73 13.51 3.64
N VAL A 360 -8.01 14.79 3.70
CA VAL A 360 -7.08 15.86 3.28
C VAL A 360 -5.80 15.81 4.10
N ASN A 361 -5.91 15.69 5.43
CA ASN A 361 -4.74 15.62 6.30
C ASN A 361 -3.91 14.34 6.07
N GLU A 362 -4.57 13.19 5.86
CA GLU A 362 -3.92 11.92 5.50
C GLU A 362 -3.09 12.07 4.21
N VAL A 363 -3.69 12.65 3.17
CA VAL A 363 -3.00 12.83 1.88
C VAL A 363 -1.87 13.85 1.97
N LEU A 364 -2.04 14.94 2.75
CA LEU A 364 -0.97 15.89 3.05
C LEU A 364 0.22 15.21 3.72
N HIS A 365 -0.06 14.35 4.70
CA HIS A 365 0.95 13.59 5.41
C HIS A 365 1.68 12.61 4.48
N LEU A 366 0.94 11.79 3.75
CA LEU A 366 1.48 10.79 2.82
C LEU A 366 2.46 11.40 1.81
N LEU A 367 2.16 12.61 1.31
CA LEU A 367 2.97 13.28 0.31
C LEU A 367 3.93 14.33 0.89
N GLY A 368 4.03 14.42 2.23
CA GLY A 368 4.96 15.30 2.94
C GLY A 368 4.71 16.78 2.66
N LEU A 369 3.42 17.19 2.66
CA LEU A 369 2.97 18.55 2.38
C LEU A 369 2.38 19.27 3.61
N GLU A 370 2.47 18.69 4.81
CA GLU A 370 1.86 19.27 6.02
C GLU A 370 2.40 20.67 6.35
N ARG A 371 3.72 20.87 6.16
CA ARG A 371 4.37 22.15 6.44
C ARG A 371 3.92 23.25 5.50
N GLU A 372 3.55 22.89 4.29
CA GLU A 372 3.10 23.78 3.22
C GLU A 372 1.58 24.00 3.23
N LYS A 373 0.84 23.38 4.15
CA LYS A 373 -0.63 23.40 4.21
C LYS A 373 -1.23 24.80 4.01
N SER A 374 -0.66 25.83 4.65
CA SER A 374 -1.12 27.22 4.54
C SER A 374 -0.40 28.05 3.48
N SER A 375 0.52 27.43 2.71
CA SER A 375 1.27 28.13 1.66
C SER A 375 0.44 28.26 0.40
N LEU A 376 0.56 29.39 -0.31
CA LEU A 376 -0.02 29.56 -1.63
C LEU A 376 0.70 28.63 -2.63
N VAL A 377 -0.05 28.00 -3.53
CA VAL A 377 0.46 27.09 -4.57
C VAL A 377 1.54 27.74 -5.44
N ILE A 378 1.42 29.05 -5.72
CA ILE A 378 2.41 29.78 -6.51
C ILE A 378 3.78 29.86 -5.83
N LYS A 379 3.85 29.74 -4.48
CA LYS A 379 5.08 29.80 -3.69
C LYS A 379 5.77 28.45 -3.53
N LEU A 380 5.14 27.37 -3.99
CA LEU A 380 5.68 26.02 -3.87
C LEU A 380 6.86 25.84 -4.84
N SER A 381 7.86 25.06 -4.40
CA SER A 381 8.89 24.53 -5.30
C SER A 381 8.27 23.60 -6.35
N GLY A 382 8.99 23.33 -7.43
CA GLY A 382 8.53 22.40 -8.48
C GLY A 382 8.13 21.03 -7.92
N GLY A 383 8.96 20.46 -7.02
CA GLY A 383 8.68 19.19 -6.36
C GLY A 383 7.47 19.21 -5.43
N GLN A 384 7.29 20.28 -4.65
CA GLN A 384 6.10 20.45 -3.79
C GLN A 384 4.83 20.58 -4.64
N ARG A 385 4.91 21.33 -5.74
CA ARG A 385 3.78 21.49 -6.68
C ARG A 385 3.42 20.16 -7.34
N LYS A 386 4.40 19.36 -7.75
CA LYS A 386 4.16 18.04 -8.32
C LYS A 386 3.54 17.09 -7.31
N ARG A 387 4.01 17.08 -6.07
CA ARG A 387 3.37 16.30 -4.99
C ARG A 387 1.93 16.75 -4.72
N LEU A 388 1.66 18.06 -4.78
CA LEU A 388 0.29 18.55 -4.64
C LEU A 388 -0.60 18.11 -5.82
N SER A 389 -0.09 18.11 -7.05
CA SER A 389 -0.81 17.59 -8.24
C SER A 389 -1.18 16.12 -8.05
N ILE A 390 -0.24 15.32 -7.54
CA ILE A 390 -0.49 13.91 -7.18
C ILE A 390 -1.52 13.80 -6.06
N ALA A 391 -1.44 14.64 -5.02
CA ALA A 391 -2.36 14.66 -3.89
C ALA A 391 -3.81 14.93 -4.34
N VAL A 392 -4.01 15.86 -5.25
CA VAL A 392 -5.32 16.21 -5.82
C VAL A 392 -5.98 15.02 -6.54
N GLU A 393 -5.18 14.20 -7.23
CA GLU A 393 -5.69 13.01 -7.87
C GLU A 393 -5.87 11.84 -6.89
N PHE A 394 -4.97 11.72 -5.91
CA PHE A 394 -5.00 10.64 -4.92
C PHE A 394 -6.07 10.83 -3.83
N ILE A 395 -6.64 12.04 -3.71
CA ILE A 395 -7.69 12.32 -2.69
C ILE A 395 -8.89 11.37 -2.82
N ALA A 396 -9.24 10.97 -4.04
CA ALA A 396 -10.31 10.01 -4.32
C ALA A 396 -9.95 8.56 -3.98
N ASN A 397 -8.72 8.28 -3.60
CA ASN A 397 -8.21 6.92 -3.33
C ASN A 397 -8.40 5.94 -4.50
N PRO A 398 -7.98 6.30 -5.74
CA PRO A 398 -8.26 5.50 -6.92
C PRO A 398 -7.59 4.12 -6.86
N SER A 399 -8.21 3.11 -7.48
CA SER A 399 -7.66 1.75 -7.62
C SER A 399 -6.60 1.67 -8.72
N LEU A 400 -6.76 2.48 -9.77
CA LEU A 400 -5.84 2.59 -10.90
C LEU A 400 -5.26 4.01 -10.93
N PHE A 401 -3.95 4.13 -10.83
CA PHE A 401 -3.28 5.41 -10.73
C PHE A 401 -2.23 5.58 -11.82
N PHE A 402 -2.45 6.56 -12.70
CA PHE A 402 -1.65 6.82 -13.88
C PHE A 402 -0.90 8.15 -13.76
N LEU A 403 0.39 8.14 -14.08
CA LEU A 403 1.23 9.34 -13.99
C LEU A 403 2.08 9.49 -15.25
N ASP A 404 1.94 10.64 -15.90
CA ASP A 404 2.72 11.00 -17.08
C ASP A 404 3.82 11.96 -16.66
N GLU A 405 5.08 11.49 -16.65
CA GLU A 405 6.29 12.21 -16.28
C GLU A 405 6.22 12.95 -14.92
N PRO A 406 5.85 12.25 -13.83
CA PRO A 406 5.68 12.91 -12.52
C PRO A 406 7.00 13.46 -11.95
N ASP A 407 8.13 12.99 -12.42
CA ASP A 407 9.49 13.39 -12.02
C ASP A 407 10.11 14.48 -12.91
N SER A 408 9.38 14.99 -13.90
CA SER A 408 9.86 16.04 -14.79
C SER A 408 10.18 17.33 -14.03
N GLY A 409 11.39 17.87 -14.25
CA GLY A 409 11.85 19.09 -13.58
C GLY A 409 12.28 18.92 -12.13
N LEU A 410 12.33 17.69 -11.60
CA LEU A 410 12.84 17.40 -10.27
C LEU A 410 14.34 17.03 -10.31
N ASP A 411 15.06 17.40 -9.25
CA ASP A 411 16.41 16.85 -9.04
C ASP A 411 16.35 15.33 -8.71
N GLY A 412 17.50 14.67 -8.76
CA GLY A 412 17.58 13.23 -8.61
C GLY A 412 17.09 12.70 -7.26
N ILE A 413 17.28 13.46 -6.18
CA ILE A 413 16.85 13.07 -4.82
C ILE A 413 15.33 13.22 -4.69
N MET A 414 14.80 14.34 -5.13
CA MET A 414 13.36 14.59 -5.10
C MET A 414 12.59 13.64 -6.02
N ALA A 415 13.11 13.36 -7.22
CA ALA A 415 12.52 12.39 -8.14
C ALA A 415 12.48 10.98 -7.51
N ARG A 416 13.58 10.56 -6.87
CA ARG A 416 13.64 9.26 -6.17
C ARG A 416 12.63 9.19 -5.02
N SER A 417 12.57 10.21 -4.17
CA SER A 417 11.61 10.28 -3.05
C SER A 417 10.16 10.26 -3.54
N LEU A 418 9.87 10.90 -4.67
CA LEU A 418 8.54 10.84 -5.29
C LEU A 418 8.18 9.43 -5.73
N MET A 419 9.11 8.73 -6.41
CA MET A 419 8.89 7.34 -6.84
C MET A 419 8.72 6.38 -5.66
N GLU A 420 9.42 6.60 -4.54
CA GLU A 420 9.23 5.85 -3.30
C GLU A 420 7.81 6.02 -2.73
N ASN A 421 7.27 7.25 -2.75
CA ASN A 421 5.87 7.50 -2.36
C ASN A 421 4.89 6.79 -3.31
N LEU A 422 5.13 6.79 -4.62
CA LEU A 422 4.29 6.08 -5.59
C LEU A 422 4.37 4.55 -5.40
N LYS A 423 5.55 4.02 -5.08
CA LYS A 423 5.71 2.61 -4.72
C LYS A 423 4.91 2.27 -3.46
N TYR A 424 4.97 3.13 -2.44
CA TYR A 424 4.13 2.96 -1.23
C TYR A 424 2.64 2.96 -1.58
N ILE A 425 2.19 3.89 -2.43
CA ILE A 425 0.79 3.91 -2.91
C ILE A 425 0.42 2.59 -3.60
N ALA A 426 1.28 2.05 -4.47
CA ALA A 426 1.02 0.73 -5.10
C ALA A 426 0.85 -0.37 -4.04
N GLN A 427 1.71 -0.38 -3.00
CA GLN A 427 1.66 -1.35 -1.91
C GLN A 427 0.38 -1.27 -1.03
N THR A 428 -0.41 -0.20 -1.17
CA THR A 428 -1.75 -0.10 -0.53
C THR A 428 -2.87 -0.77 -1.34
N GLY A 429 -2.54 -1.65 -2.29
CA GLY A 429 -3.53 -2.36 -3.11
C GLY A 429 -3.91 -1.67 -4.41
N LYS A 430 -3.06 -0.76 -4.91
CA LYS A 430 -3.30 -0.03 -6.15
C LYS A 430 -2.46 -0.60 -7.29
N ILE A 431 -2.91 -0.34 -8.53
CA ILE A 431 -2.06 -0.45 -9.71
C ILE A 431 -1.56 0.95 -10.04
N VAL A 432 -0.24 1.15 -10.02
CA VAL A 432 0.39 2.43 -10.34
C VAL A 432 1.15 2.32 -11.65
N MET A 433 0.78 3.10 -12.65
CA MET A 433 1.44 3.09 -13.96
C MET A 433 2.13 4.43 -14.21
N VAL A 434 3.42 4.38 -14.51
CA VAL A 434 4.27 5.57 -14.63
C VAL A 434 4.97 5.63 -15.98
N ILE A 435 4.93 6.79 -16.65
CA ILE A 435 5.84 7.13 -17.73
C ILE A 435 6.92 8.05 -17.16
N THR A 436 8.19 7.78 -17.39
CA THR A 436 9.31 8.67 -17.03
C THR A 436 10.40 8.68 -18.08
N HIS A 437 11.11 9.80 -18.20
CA HIS A 437 12.30 9.96 -19.04
C HIS A 437 13.61 9.61 -18.32
N ALA A 438 13.59 9.43 -17.00
CA ALA A 438 14.78 9.09 -16.21
C ALA A 438 14.59 7.77 -15.42
N PRO A 439 14.26 6.66 -16.08
CA PRO A 439 13.84 5.43 -15.41
C PRO A 439 14.92 4.78 -14.55
N ASN A 440 16.20 4.99 -14.86
CA ASN A 440 17.32 4.42 -14.07
C ASN A 440 17.45 5.01 -12.67
N ARG A 441 16.75 6.11 -12.35
CA ARG A 441 16.78 6.71 -11.00
C ARG A 441 16.01 5.90 -9.96
N ALA A 442 15.11 5.04 -10.43
CA ALA A 442 14.17 4.30 -9.59
C ALA A 442 13.83 2.91 -10.16
N ASP A 443 14.74 2.30 -10.93
CA ASP A 443 14.53 1.02 -11.59
C ASP A 443 14.24 -0.12 -10.61
N ASP A 444 14.80 -0.07 -9.42
CA ASP A 444 14.55 -1.00 -8.31
C ASP A 444 13.17 -0.87 -7.64
N LEU A 445 12.42 0.19 -7.94
CA LEU A 445 11.08 0.41 -7.39
C LEU A 445 9.95 -0.18 -8.27
N PHE A 446 10.23 -0.42 -9.56
CA PHE A 446 9.24 -0.95 -10.48
C PHE A 446 9.19 -2.50 -10.42
N ASP A 447 7.98 -3.04 -10.34
CA ASP A 447 7.75 -4.49 -10.37
C ASP A 447 7.76 -5.03 -11.79
N LYS A 448 7.18 -4.25 -12.73
CA LYS A 448 7.05 -4.61 -14.13
C LYS A 448 7.43 -3.44 -15.05
N VAL A 449 7.78 -3.79 -16.27
CA VAL A 449 7.99 -2.81 -17.33
C VAL A 449 7.23 -3.22 -18.60
N ILE A 450 6.53 -2.26 -19.18
CA ILE A 450 5.91 -2.34 -20.50
C ILE A 450 6.83 -1.59 -21.45
N VAL A 451 7.33 -2.26 -22.48
CA VAL A 451 8.14 -1.62 -23.52
C VAL A 451 7.32 -1.52 -24.80
N LEU A 452 6.97 -0.29 -25.15
CA LEU A 452 6.34 0.03 -26.44
C LEU A 452 7.38 0.47 -27.46
N ALA A 453 7.39 -0.17 -28.62
CA ALA A 453 8.29 0.16 -29.70
C ALA A 453 7.53 0.55 -30.95
N LYS A 454 7.99 1.63 -31.59
CA LYS A 454 7.43 2.08 -32.88
C LYS A 454 8.04 1.25 -34.00
N SER A 455 7.20 0.47 -34.68
CA SER A 455 7.62 -0.32 -35.85
C SER A 455 8.05 0.60 -37.01
N LEU A 456 9.12 0.21 -37.68
CA LEU A 456 9.59 0.89 -38.90
C LEU A 456 8.78 0.50 -40.12
N ARG A 457 8.03 -0.63 -40.08
CA ARG A 457 7.23 -1.16 -41.18
C ARG A 457 5.90 -0.41 -41.34
N ASP A 458 5.21 -0.15 -40.28
CA ASP A 458 3.84 0.41 -40.25
C ASP A 458 3.73 1.75 -39.51
N ASN A 459 4.80 2.23 -38.88
CA ASN A 459 4.82 3.44 -38.01
C ASN A 459 3.87 3.38 -36.82
N CYS A 460 3.47 2.18 -36.40
CA CYS A 460 2.54 1.93 -35.31
C CYS A 460 3.33 1.53 -34.04
N GLY A 461 2.78 1.83 -32.87
CA GLY A 461 3.30 1.36 -31.59
C GLY A 461 2.86 -0.08 -31.31
N HIS A 462 3.81 -0.96 -31.01
CA HIS A 462 3.57 -2.35 -30.65
C HIS A 462 4.21 -2.67 -29.30
N LEU A 463 3.72 -3.74 -28.67
CA LEU A 463 4.35 -4.30 -27.49
C LEU A 463 5.63 -5.05 -27.88
N ALA A 464 6.78 -4.60 -27.35
CA ALA A 464 8.07 -5.23 -27.57
C ALA A 464 8.52 -6.07 -26.37
N PHE A 465 7.96 -5.81 -25.18
CA PHE A 465 8.19 -6.62 -23.98
C PHE A 465 7.22 -6.22 -22.86
N PHE A 466 6.82 -7.22 -22.05
CA PHE A 466 6.18 -7.04 -20.74
C PHE A 466 6.70 -8.10 -19.77
N GLY A 467 7.16 -7.69 -18.60
CA GLY A 467 7.71 -8.56 -17.57
C GLY A 467 8.38 -7.76 -16.47
N SER A 468 9.12 -8.43 -15.58
CA SER A 468 9.90 -7.74 -14.54
C SER A 468 11.05 -6.92 -15.14
N VAL A 469 11.52 -5.92 -14.38
CA VAL A 469 12.67 -5.11 -14.78
C VAL A 469 13.89 -5.98 -15.05
N GLN A 470 14.14 -7.00 -14.23
CA GLN A 470 15.29 -7.89 -14.36
C GLN A 470 15.22 -8.76 -15.63
N GLU A 471 14.02 -9.28 -15.95
CA GLU A 471 13.78 -10.01 -17.20
C GLU A 471 14.02 -9.13 -18.42
N SER A 472 13.61 -7.85 -18.35
CA SER A 472 13.83 -6.90 -19.44
C SER A 472 15.32 -6.69 -19.75
N TYR A 473 16.16 -6.61 -18.72
CA TYR A 473 17.61 -6.50 -18.91
C TYR A 473 18.19 -7.68 -19.66
N SER A 474 17.78 -8.91 -19.29
CA SER A 474 18.18 -10.12 -19.97
C SER A 474 17.66 -10.19 -21.40
N TYR A 475 16.39 -9.82 -21.60
CA TYR A 475 15.72 -9.86 -22.91
C TYR A 475 16.35 -8.91 -23.93
N PHE A 476 16.64 -7.67 -23.52
CA PHE A 476 17.25 -6.65 -24.37
C PHE A 476 18.78 -6.70 -24.38
N GLY A 477 19.44 -7.48 -23.52
CA GLY A 477 20.90 -7.55 -23.42
C GLY A 477 21.52 -6.22 -22.99
N THR A 478 20.98 -5.61 -21.93
CA THR A 478 21.44 -4.36 -21.34
C THR A 478 21.27 -4.43 -19.81
N ASN A 479 21.94 -3.58 -19.07
CA ASN A 479 21.83 -3.45 -17.62
C ASN A 479 21.22 -2.12 -17.16
N LYS A 480 20.60 -1.40 -18.10
CA LYS A 480 19.96 -0.10 -17.82
C LYS A 480 18.68 0.05 -18.63
N LEU A 481 17.64 0.62 -18.03
CA LEU A 481 16.37 0.88 -18.71
C LEU A 481 16.52 1.86 -19.88
N GLU A 482 17.36 2.88 -19.75
CA GLU A 482 17.69 3.77 -20.87
C GLU A 482 18.36 3.05 -22.04
N GLY A 483 19.13 1.97 -21.76
CA GLY A 483 19.73 1.13 -22.78
C GLY A 483 18.66 0.40 -23.62
N ILE A 484 17.53 0.03 -23.01
CA ILE A 484 16.38 -0.55 -23.72
C ILE A 484 15.82 0.45 -24.73
N VAL A 485 15.59 1.69 -24.27
CA VAL A 485 15.08 2.79 -25.14
C VAL A 485 16.05 3.03 -26.31
N LYS A 486 17.35 3.05 -26.04
CA LYS A 486 18.36 3.20 -27.10
C LYS A 486 18.29 2.09 -28.16
N LYS A 487 18.04 0.84 -27.76
CA LYS A 487 17.94 -0.27 -28.71
C LYS A 487 16.74 -0.18 -29.63
N ILE A 488 15.58 0.26 -29.13
CA ILE A 488 14.34 0.33 -29.90
C ILE A 488 14.15 1.66 -30.67
N ASN A 489 14.86 2.72 -30.28
CA ASN A 489 14.78 4.00 -30.98
C ASN A 489 15.39 3.93 -32.39
N ARG A 490 14.92 4.81 -33.26
CA ARG A 490 15.45 4.93 -34.64
C ARG A 490 16.90 5.42 -34.63
N LYS A 491 17.64 5.05 -35.69
CA LYS A 491 19.05 5.47 -35.85
C LYS A 491 19.21 6.98 -35.99
N ASP A 492 18.29 7.64 -36.66
CA ASP A 492 18.22 9.09 -36.81
C ASP A 492 17.87 9.83 -35.50
N GLU A 493 17.31 9.13 -34.52
CA GLU A 493 17.05 9.60 -33.16
C GLU A 493 18.14 9.17 -32.17
N GLY A 494 19.29 8.69 -32.64
CA GLY A 494 20.41 8.24 -31.82
C GLY A 494 20.25 6.82 -31.23
N GLY A 495 19.31 6.02 -31.74
CA GLY A 495 19.07 4.65 -31.33
C GLY A 495 19.77 3.63 -32.25
N GLU A 496 19.56 2.35 -31.95
CA GLU A 496 20.09 1.21 -32.72
C GLU A 496 19.12 0.75 -33.84
N GLY A 497 17.85 1.15 -33.80
CA GLY A 497 16.83 0.81 -34.82
C GLY A 497 16.36 -0.65 -34.80
N LEU A 498 16.38 -1.29 -33.63
CA LEU A 498 16.03 -2.69 -33.45
C LEU A 498 14.56 -2.93 -33.03
N SER A 499 13.69 -1.92 -33.21
CA SER A 499 12.28 -2.02 -32.79
C SER A 499 11.58 -3.25 -33.36
N ASP A 500 11.61 -3.46 -34.68
CA ASP A 500 10.93 -4.58 -35.32
C ASP A 500 11.50 -5.94 -34.90
N TYR A 501 12.81 -6.02 -34.66
CA TYR A 501 13.42 -7.25 -34.16
C TYR A 501 12.84 -7.63 -32.77
N PHE A 502 12.73 -6.70 -31.83
CA PHE A 502 12.21 -7.00 -30.50
C PHE A 502 10.70 -7.22 -30.48
N ILE A 503 9.94 -6.53 -31.36
CA ILE A 503 8.50 -6.79 -31.56
C ILE A 503 8.29 -8.25 -32.03
N ASP A 504 9.00 -8.65 -33.09
CA ASP A 504 8.89 -10.01 -33.64
C ASP A 504 9.35 -11.09 -32.64
N LYS A 505 10.45 -10.82 -31.92
CA LYS A 505 10.96 -11.71 -30.88
C LYS A 505 9.94 -11.90 -29.73
N TYR A 506 9.23 -10.83 -29.35
CA TYR A 506 8.21 -10.92 -28.30
C TYR A 506 6.98 -11.70 -28.78
N LYS A 507 6.52 -11.45 -30.01
CA LYS A 507 5.40 -12.19 -30.62
C LYS A 507 5.72 -13.68 -30.79
N GLY A 508 6.95 -14.02 -31.15
CA GLY A 508 7.40 -15.40 -31.32
C GLY A 508 7.62 -16.18 -30.02
N GLY A 509 7.79 -15.52 -28.89
CA GLY A 509 7.92 -16.14 -27.55
C GLY A 509 6.62 -16.39 -26.80
N ILE A 510 5.49 -15.92 -27.36
CA ILE A 510 4.13 -16.09 -26.77
C ILE A 510 3.38 -17.29 -27.40
N SER A 511 3.99 -18.03 -28.33
CA SER A 511 3.39 -19.19 -29.01
C SER A 511 3.51 -20.48 -28.19
#